data_f901a32505cb1bf8950dbd032a6a9c9d
#
_entry.id   f901a32505cb1bf8950dbd032a6a9c9d
#
_cell.length_a   1.000
_cell.length_b   1.000
_cell.length_c   1.000
_cell.angle_alpha   90.00
_cell.angle_beta   90.00
_cell.angle_gamma   90.00
#
_symmetry.space_group_name_H-M   'P 1'
#
loop_
_entity.id
_entity.type
_entity.pdbx_description
1 polymer ?
#
loop_
_entity_poly.entity_id
_entity_poly.type
_entity_poly.pdbx_seq_one_letter_code
_entity_poly.pdbx_strand_id
1 'polypeptide(L)'
;MKIVELRAENVKRLRAVEIRPDGALQVIGGRNAQGKSSVLDAIWLALGGGKASKETHLPIREGEKSASVRLDLGDIVVTRSWTQKGTQLKVTAADGAAYPSPQAMLDRLVGAMSFDPLAFTRLPAGKQRETPLGLVKLDVDLDALAVKRREVYERRAEVGREGKALGEVAVDESLPVEVESVSALLDEYERAQKTN
;
A
#
# COMPACT_ATOMS: atom_id res chain seq x y z
N MET A 1 0.05 2.72 20.99
CA MET A 1 1.07 3.78 21.00
C MET A 1 0.38 5.13 20.98
N LYS A 2 0.68 6.03 21.91
CA LYS A 2 0.11 7.38 22.01
C LYS A 2 1.21 8.37 22.34
N ILE A 3 1.01 9.63 22.00
CA ILE A 3 1.93 10.70 22.42
C ILE A 3 1.70 10.95 23.91
N VAL A 4 2.73 10.76 24.71
CA VAL A 4 2.74 11.03 26.15
C VAL A 4 3.21 12.45 26.43
N GLU A 5 4.26 12.89 25.70
CA GLU A 5 4.79 14.22 25.81
C GLU A 5 5.37 14.69 24.46
N LEU A 6 5.10 15.92 24.09
CA LEU A 6 5.76 16.65 23.02
C LEU A 6 6.47 17.86 23.61
N ARG A 7 7.78 17.97 23.34
CA ARG A 7 8.55 19.20 23.55
C ARG A 7 9.15 19.66 22.23
N ALA A 8 8.94 20.91 21.90
CA ALA A 8 9.48 21.53 20.69
C ALA A 8 10.10 22.88 21.02
N GLU A 9 11.33 23.09 20.56
CA GLU A 9 12.07 24.35 20.74
C GLU A 9 12.52 24.87 19.38
N ASN A 10 12.28 26.15 19.13
CA ASN A 10 12.70 26.90 17.94
C ASN A 10 12.30 26.22 16.61
N VAL A 11 11.14 25.56 16.57
CA VAL A 11 10.63 24.88 15.37
C VAL A 11 9.61 25.75 14.67
N LYS A 12 9.90 26.16 13.44
CA LYS A 12 9.00 27.02 12.64
C LYS A 12 8.56 28.27 13.43
N ARG A 13 7.28 28.35 13.80
CA ARG A 13 6.73 29.45 14.60
C ARG A 13 6.74 29.21 16.11
N LEU A 14 7.13 28.01 16.54
CA LEU A 14 7.24 27.66 17.95
C LEU A 14 8.56 28.17 18.51
N ARG A 15 8.51 28.85 19.65
CA ARG A 15 9.71 29.22 20.42
C ARG A 15 10.05 28.12 21.43
N ALA A 16 9.08 27.80 22.30
CA ALA A 16 9.16 26.66 23.22
C ALA A 16 7.73 26.22 23.51
N VAL A 17 7.49 24.93 23.34
CA VAL A 17 6.16 24.30 23.59
C VAL A 17 6.38 22.98 24.27
N GLU A 18 5.62 22.76 25.35
CA GLU A 18 5.49 21.47 26.00
C GLU A 18 4.01 21.09 26.05
N ILE A 19 3.65 19.93 25.56
CA ILE A 19 2.27 19.41 25.55
C ILE A 19 2.32 18.00 26.12
N ARG A 20 1.52 17.76 27.13
CA ARG A 20 1.24 16.44 27.70
C ARG A 20 -0.23 16.16 27.51
N PRO A 21 -0.62 15.39 26.48
CA PRO A 21 -2.01 15.10 26.24
C PRO A 21 -2.66 14.36 27.42
N ASP A 22 -3.80 14.88 27.86
CA ASP A 22 -4.65 14.23 28.86
C ASP A 22 -5.84 13.56 28.16
N GLY A 23 -5.78 12.23 28.08
CA GLY A 23 -6.81 11.44 27.42
C GLY A 23 -6.57 11.13 25.94
N ALA A 24 -7.64 10.82 25.22
CA ALA A 24 -7.62 10.38 23.81
C ALA A 24 -7.67 11.54 22.81
N LEU A 25 -8.11 12.72 23.22
CA LEU A 25 -8.28 13.89 22.37
C LEU A 25 -7.61 15.11 22.99
N GLN A 26 -6.70 15.72 22.26
CA GLN A 26 -6.05 16.98 22.62
C GLN A 26 -6.45 18.07 21.63
N VAL A 27 -7.12 19.11 22.10
CA VAL A 27 -7.51 20.27 21.29
C VAL A 27 -6.46 21.37 21.40
N ILE A 28 -5.95 21.82 20.27
CA ILE A 28 -5.01 22.93 20.17
C ILE A 28 -5.73 24.14 19.57
N GLY A 29 -6.15 25.05 20.44
CA GLY A 29 -6.87 26.29 20.07
C GLY A 29 -5.95 27.51 19.99
N GLY A 30 -6.46 28.61 19.42
CA GLY A 30 -5.78 29.91 19.38
C GLY A 30 -6.02 30.66 18.06
N ARG A 31 -5.57 31.93 18.04
CA ARG A 31 -5.68 32.81 16.84
C ARG A 31 -4.82 32.30 15.69
N ASN A 32 -5.09 32.79 14.48
CA ASN A 32 -4.25 32.47 13.32
C ASN A 32 -2.81 32.96 13.52
N ALA A 33 -1.88 32.30 12.90
CA ALA A 33 -0.44 32.58 12.97
C ALA A 33 0.26 32.33 14.33
N GLN A 34 -0.43 31.77 15.35
CA GLN A 34 0.15 31.46 16.66
C GLN A 34 0.85 30.08 16.76
N GLY A 35 1.06 29.39 15.64
CA GLY A 35 1.85 28.17 15.61
C GLY A 35 1.07 26.86 15.81
N LYS A 36 -0.28 26.87 15.75
CA LYS A 36 -1.09 25.64 15.86
C LYS A 36 -0.64 24.55 14.90
N SER A 37 -0.54 24.88 13.61
CA SER A 37 -0.03 23.95 12.58
C SER A 37 1.43 23.58 12.81
N SER A 38 2.22 24.49 13.39
CA SER A 38 3.63 24.19 13.68
C SER A 38 3.81 23.11 14.76
N VAL A 39 2.80 22.89 15.62
CA VAL A 39 2.80 21.76 16.57
C VAL A 39 2.65 20.44 15.83
N LEU A 40 1.72 20.36 14.87
CA LEU A 40 1.55 19.17 14.03
C LEU A 40 2.79 18.94 13.14
N ASP A 41 3.33 20.02 12.58
CA ASP A 41 4.58 19.97 11.82
C ASP A 41 5.75 19.47 12.66
N ALA A 42 5.84 19.85 13.94
CA ALA A 42 6.90 19.37 14.84
C ALA A 42 6.80 17.86 15.06
N ILE A 43 5.59 17.32 15.24
CA ILE A 43 5.35 15.86 15.33
C ILE A 43 5.77 15.17 14.03
N TRP A 44 5.33 15.71 12.89
CA TRP A 44 5.67 15.17 11.57
C TRP A 44 7.19 15.21 11.32
N LEU A 45 7.84 16.32 11.64
CA LEU A 45 9.29 16.46 11.52
C LEU A 45 10.06 15.49 12.42
N ALA A 46 9.55 15.21 13.63
CA ALA A 46 10.18 14.25 14.53
C ALA A 46 10.16 12.83 13.95
N LEU A 47 9.03 12.43 13.36
CA LEU A 47 8.77 11.04 12.92
C LEU A 47 9.14 10.80 11.45
N GLY A 48 8.83 11.74 10.56
CA GLY A 48 8.82 11.53 9.10
C GLY A 48 10.19 11.57 8.40
N GLY A 49 11.26 11.88 9.13
CA GLY A 49 12.64 11.78 8.63
C GLY A 49 12.95 12.64 7.42
N GLY A 50 13.70 12.08 6.48
CA GLY A 50 14.17 12.79 5.28
C GLY A 50 13.06 13.29 4.35
N LYS A 51 11.90 12.62 4.33
CA LYS A 51 10.71 13.08 3.58
C LYS A 51 10.13 14.34 4.22
N ALA A 52 9.90 14.33 5.52
CA ALA A 52 9.40 15.49 6.26
C ALA A 52 10.35 16.69 6.15
N SER A 53 11.67 16.47 6.20
CA SER A 53 12.67 17.53 6.05
C SER A 53 12.73 18.11 4.63
N LYS A 54 12.43 17.32 3.60
CA LYS A 54 12.37 17.81 2.20
C LYS A 54 11.11 18.60 1.91
N GLU A 55 9.98 18.18 2.49
CA GLU A 55 8.68 18.85 2.34
C GLU A 55 8.61 20.13 3.19
N THR A 56 9.39 20.21 4.26
CA THR A 56 9.42 21.36 5.16
C THR A 56 10.65 22.20 4.91
N HIS A 57 10.49 23.29 4.17
CA HIS A 57 11.54 24.30 4.07
C HIS A 57 11.77 24.95 5.44
N LEU A 58 12.99 24.85 5.95
CA LEU A 58 13.47 25.48 7.18
C LEU A 58 12.71 25.05 8.46
N PRO A 59 13.09 23.91 9.08
CA PRO A 59 12.53 23.52 10.37
C PRO A 59 12.91 24.49 11.50
N ILE A 60 14.07 25.15 11.40
CA ILE A 60 14.58 26.08 12.39
C ILE A 60 13.82 27.41 12.30
N ARG A 61 13.42 27.94 13.45
CA ARG A 61 12.77 29.24 13.56
C ARG A 61 13.71 30.34 13.05
N GLU A 62 13.13 31.31 12.35
CA GLU A 62 13.86 32.48 11.86
C GLU A 62 14.58 33.22 13.01
N GLY A 63 15.86 33.51 12.82
CA GLY A 63 16.72 34.12 13.81
C GLY A 63 17.42 33.18 14.78
N GLU A 64 17.07 31.87 14.77
CA GLU A 64 17.65 30.86 15.65
C GLU A 64 18.72 30.01 14.93
N LYS A 65 19.65 29.45 15.71
CA LYS A 65 20.74 28.63 15.18
C LYS A 65 20.47 27.13 15.21
N SER A 66 19.50 26.72 16.00
CA SER A 66 19.13 25.33 16.20
C SER A 66 17.65 25.18 16.56
N ALA A 67 17.12 24.03 16.27
CA ALA A 67 15.77 23.60 16.67
C ALA A 67 15.81 22.18 17.21
N SER A 68 14.90 21.83 18.09
CA SER A 68 14.76 20.48 18.61
C SER A 68 13.31 20.09 18.82
N VAL A 69 13.04 18.80 18.61
CA VAL A 69 11.77 18.15 18.98
C VAL A 69 12.09 16.88 19.75
N ARG A 70 11.46 16.76 20.91
CA ARG A 70 11.41 15.50 21.68
C ARG A 70 9.98 15.03 21.75
N LEU A 71 9.76 13.79 21.33
CA LEU A 71 8.47 13.14 21.32
C LEU A 71 8.55 11.85 22.13
N ASP A 72 7.82 11.80 23.23
CA ASP A 72 7.68 10.62 24.06
C ASP A 72 6.42 9.88 23.62
N LEU A 73 6.58 8.62 23.24
CA LEU A 73 5.49 7.75 22.76
C LEU A 73 5.18 6.62 23.75
N GLY A 74 5.71 6.69 24.98
CA GLY A 74 5.58 5.70 26.02
C GLY A 74 6.70 4.67 25.94
N ASP A 75 6.66 3.79 24.96
CA ASP A 75 7.66 2.73 24.77
C ASP A 75 8.99 3.23 24.19
N ILE A 76 8.94 4.35 23.47
CA ILE A 76 10.10 4.95 22.84
C ILE A 76 10.08 6.48 22.95
N VAL A 77 11.26 7.06 22.99
CA VAL A 77 11.48 8.52 22.95
C VAL A 77 12.26 8.87 21.70
N VAL A 78 11.68 9.73 20.88
CA VAL A 78 12.28 10.25 19.65
C VAL A 78 12.80 11.66 19.92
N THR A 79 14.08 11.93 19.68
CA THR A 79 14.66 13.26 19.76
C THR A 79 15.30 13.60 18.42
N ARG A 80 14.84 14.67 17.80
CA ARG A 80 15.42 15.18 16.56
C ARG A 80 15.83 16.62 16.74
N SER A 81 17.05 16.92 16.33
CA SER A 81 17.59 18.28 16.37
C SER A 81 18.13 18.69 15.01
N TRP A 82 18.02 19.97 14.74
CA TRP A 82 18.50 20.60 13.51
C TRP A 82 19.45 21.71 13.88
N THR A 83 20.55 21.79 13.15
CA THR A 83 21.55 22.85 13.25
C THR A 83 21.94 23.28 11.84
N GLN A 84 22.70 24.35 11.70
CA GLN A 84 23.29 24.75 10.41
C GLN A 84 24.20 23.68 9.80
N LYS A 85 24.73 22.75 10.61
CA LYS A 85 25.62 21.65 10.18
C LYS A 85 24.89 20.40 9.78
N GLY A 86 23.59 20.27 10.07
CA GLY A 86 22.80 19.10 9.73
C GLY A 86 21.76 18.72 10.76
N THR A 87 21.18 17.53 10.56
CA THR A 87 20.12 16.98 11.41
C THR A 87 20.63 15.76 12.16
N GLN A 88 20.33 15.68 13.44
CA GLN A 88 20.63 14.53 14.28
C GLN A 88 19.31 13.88 14.75
N LEU A 89 19.25 12.56 14.68
CA LEU A 89 18.12 11.77 15.16
C LEU A 89 18.61 10.77 16.20
N LYS A 90 17.96 10.75 17.34
CA LYS A 90 18.15 9.75 18.40
C LYS A 90 16.80 9.14 18.76
N VAL A 91 16.73 7.82 18.78
CA VAL A 91 15.56 7.07 19.27
C VAL A 91 16.05 6.16 20.38
N THR A 92 15.38 6.24 21.54
CA THR A 92 15.69 5.42 22.70
C THR A 92 14.45 4.68 23.14
N ALA A 93 14.60 3.46 23.61
CA ALA A 93 13.55 2.72 24.30
C ALA A 93 13.30 3.33 25.70
N ALA A 94 12.22 2.92 26.36
CA ALA A 94 11.87 3.40 27.70
C ALA A 94 12.96 3.11 28.75
N ASP A 95 13.73 2.03 28.57
CA ASP A 95 14.89 1.66 29.39
C ASP A 95 16.16 2.46 29.10
N GLY A 96 16.11 3.38 28.12
CA GLY A 96 17.23 4.25 27.72
C GLY A 96 18.13 3.63 26.63
N ALA A 97 17.92 2.38 26.22
CA ALA A 97 18.69 1.76 25.15
C ALA A 97 18.49 2.50 23.82
N ALA A 98 19.59 2.80 23.12
CA ALA A 98 19.53 3.49 21.83
C ALA A 98 19.32 2.51 20.67
N TYR A 99 18.47 2.87 19.72
CA TYR A 99 18.29 2.09 18.48
C TYR A 99 19.41 2.38 17.48
N PRO A 100 20.10 1.35 16.95
CA PRO A 100 21.22 1.53 16.04
C PRO A 100 20.82 2.12 14.67
N SER A 101 19.57 1.88 14.24
CA SER A 101 19.00 2.40 12.99
C SER A 101 17.69 3.15 13.26
N PRO A 102 17.79 4.35 13.87
CA PRO A 102 16.60 5.04 14.38
C PRO A 102 15.62 5.43 13.27
N GLN A 103 16.09 5.86 12.09
CA GLN A 103 15.21 6.24 10.98
C GLN A 103 14.47 5.03 10.41
N ALA A 104 15.14 3.90 10.18
CA ALA A 104 14.51 2.70 9.66
C ALA A 104 13.42 2.16 10.62
N MET A 105 13.64 2.30 11.92
CA MET A 105 12.66 1.96 12.95
C MET A 105 11.44 2.87 12.86
N LEU A 106 11.63 4.19 12.76
CA LEU A 106 10.54 5.16 12.61
C LEU A 106 9.78 4.96 11.30
N ASP A 107 10.46 4.69 10.19
CA ASP A 107 9.83 4.46 8.89
C ASP A 107 8.90 3.24 8.92
N ARG A 108 9.25 2.19 9.67
CA ARG A 108 8.36 1.03 9.88
C ARG A 108 7.13 1.41 10.72
N LEU A 109 7.33 2.20 11.78
CA LEU A 109 6.25 2.67 12.64
C LEU A 109 5.28 3.58 11.88
N VAL A 110 5.82 4.60 11.23
CA VAL A 110 5.02 5.59 10.47
C VAL A 110 4.41 4.94 9.24
N GLY A 111 5.15 4.08 8.52
CA GLY A 111 4.64 3.34 7.36
C GLY A 111 3.45 2.44 7.68
N ALA A 112 3.46 1.81 8.85
CA ALA A 112 2.33 0.99 9.31
C ALA A 112 1.12 1.81 9.77
N MET A 113 1.30 3.10 10.13
CA MET A 113 0.27 3.95 10.72
C MET A 113 -0.19 5.08 9.81
N SER A 114 0.54 5.39 8.74
CA SER A 114 0.31 6.58 7.92
C SER A 114 -0.29 6.21 6.57
N PHE A 115 -1.60 6.07 6.55
CA PHE A 115 -2.36 6.17 5.31
C PHE A 115 -2.86 7.61 5.18
N ASP A 116 -2.27 8.39 4.28
CA ASP A 116 -2.78 9.72 3.92
C ASP A 116 -3.80 9.55 2.77
N PRO A 117 -5.11 9.72 3.04
CA PRO A 117 -6.14 9.56 2.00
C PRO A 117 -6.00 10.55 0.85
N LEU A 118 -5.54 11.78 1.13
CA LEU A 118 -5.37 12.81 0.10
C LEU A 118 -4.13 12.55 -0.77
N ALA A 119 -3.03 12.13 -0.18
CA ALA A 119 -1.86 11.70 -0.93
C ALA A 119 -2.19 10.47 -1.79
N PHE A 120 -2.97 9.53 -1.25
CA PHE A 120 -3.42 8.33 -1.97
C PHE A 120 -4.23 8.66 -3.24
N THR A 121 -5.18 9.60 -3.15
CA THR A 121 -5.99 10.00 -4.33
C THR A 121 -5.17 10.65 -5.45
N ARG A 122 -3.99 11.19 -5.12
CA ARG A 122 -3.07 11.81 -6.08
C ARG A 122 -2.09 10.83 -6.71
N LEU A 123 -2.03 9.59 -6.22
CA LEU A 123 -1.16 8.56 -6.79
C LEU A 123 -1.66 8.15 -8.19
N PRO A 124 -0.75 7.79 -9.11
CA PRO A 124 -1.11 7.12 -10.35
C PRO A 124 -1.91 5.83 -10.08
N ALA A 125 -2.83 5.45 -10.97
CA ALA A 125 -3.74 4.32 -10.79
C ALA A 125 -3.04 3.00 -10.40
N GLY A 126 -1.85 2.73 -10.96
CA GLY A 126 -1.03 1.56 -10.59
C GLY A 126 -0.62 1.58 -9.12
N LYS A 127 -0.16 2.75 -8.63
CA LYS A 127 0.25 2.93 -7.24
C LYS A 127 -0.93 2.90 -6.26
N GLN A 128 -2.10 3.40 -6.67
CA GLN A 128 -3.33 3.28 -5.89
C GLN A 128 -3.73 1.83 -5.65
N ARG A 129 -3.43 0.93 -6.60
CA ARG A 129 -3.66 -0.50 -6.44
C ARG A 129 -2.60 -1.16 -5.55
N GLU A 130 -1.32 -0.85 -5.76
CA GLU A 130 -0.20 -1.46 -5.04
C GLU A 130 -0.18 -1.09 -3.55
N THR A 131 -0.54 0.15 -3.21
CA THR A 131 -0.45 0.65 -1.83
C THR A 131 -1.30 -0.14 -0.83
N PRO A 132 -2.61 -0.41 -1.06
CA PRO A 132 -3.41 -1.24 -0.17
C PRO A 132 -2.95 -2.70 -0.15
N LEU A 133 -2.50 -3.23 -1.31
CA LEU A 133 -2.00 -4.61 -1.40
C LEU A 133 -0.74 -4.83 -0.56
N GLY A 134 0.11 -3.81 -0.40
CA GLY A 134 1.27 -3.86 0.48
C GLY A 134 0.93 -3.90 1.98
N LEU A 135 -0.31 -3.53 2.37
CA LEU A 135 -0.78 -3.54 3.76
C LEU A 135 -1.42 -4.89 4.16
N VAL A 136 -1.81 -5.70 3.19
CA VAL A 136 -2.51 -6.97 3.40
C VAL A 136 -1.58 -8.12 2.99
N LYS A 137 -1.42 -9.11 3.88
CA LYS A 137 -0.80 -10.38 3.49
C LYS A 137 -1.85 -11.18 2.70
N LEU A 138 -1.62 -11.33 1.42
CA LEU A 138 -2.42 -12.19 0.57
C LEU A 138 -1.72 -13.55 0.48
N ASP A 139 -2.46 -14.64 0.69
CA ASP A 139 -1.98 -16.02 0.50
C ASP A 139 -1.92 -16.40 -0.99
N VAL A 140 -2.15 -15.42 -1.89
CA VAL A 140 -2.22 -15.60 -3.33
C VAL A 140 -1.25 -14.65 -4.02
N ASP A 141 -0.42 -15.19 -4.92
CA ASP A 141 0.43 -14.42 -5.81
C ASP A 141 -0.40 -13.82 -6.96
N LEU A 142 -0.65 -12.51 -6.87
CA LEU A 142 -1.45 -11.77 -7.85
C LEU A 142 -0.78 -11.69 -9.21
N ASP A 143 0.55 -11.67 -9.27
CA ASP A 143 1.30 -11.58 -10.52
C ASP A 143 1.23 -12.91 -11.27
N ALA A 144 1.40 -14.03 -10.57
CA ALA A 144 1.20 -15.36 -11.13
C ALA A 144 -0.24 -15.57 -11.65
N LEU A 145 -1.24 -15.04 -10.92
CA LEU A 145 -2.64 -15.08 -11.32
C LEU A 145 -2.90 -14.23 -12.57
N ALA A 146 -2.26 -13.07 -12.69
CA ALA A 146 -2.38 -12.21 -13.87
C ALA A 146 -1.76 -12.85 -15.12
N VAL A 147 -0.62 -13.54 -14.99
CA VAL A 147 0.00 -14.33 -16.06
C VAL A 147 -0.95 -15.44 -16.51
N LYS A 148 -1.43 -16.25 -15.58
CA LYS A 148 -2.35 -17.36 -15.88
C LYS A 148 -3.64 -16.88 -16.54
N ARG A 149 -4.20 -15.76 -16.10
CA ARG A 149 -5.36 -15.13 -16.74
C ARG A 149 -5.08 -14.74 -18.19
N ARG A 150 -3.88 -14.19 -18.47
CA ARG A 150 -3.47 -13.80 -19.83
C ARG A 150 -3.37 -15.02 -20.72
N GLU A 151 -2.73 -16.10 -20.28
CA GLU A 151 -2.58 -17.35 -21.03
C GLU A 151 -3.96 -17.94 -21.40
N VAL A 152 -4.87 -18.00 -20.42
CA VAL A 152 -6.24 -18.49 -20.68
C VAL A 152 -7.00 -17.60 -21.65
N TYR A 153 -6.83 -16.28 -21.56
CA TYR A 153 -7.45 -15.33 -22.48
C TYR A 153 -6.94 -15.49 -23.92
N GLU A 154 -5.63 -15.64 -24.09
CA GLU A 154 -5.00 -15.85 -25.40
C GLU A 154 -5.46 -17.16 -26.01
N ARG A 155 -5.48 -18.25 -25.23
CA ARG A 155 -5.97 -19.54 -25.70
C ARG A 155 -7.45 -19.52 -26.08
N ARG A 156 -8.29 -18.83 -25.31
CA ARG A 156 -9.70 -18.63 -25.66
C ARG A 156 -9.86 -17.87 -27.00
N ALA A 157 -9.04 -16.85 -27.21
CA ALA A 157 -9.06 -16.07 -28.46
C ALA A 157 -8.61 -16.92 -29.66
N GLU A 158 -7.63 -17.82 -29.47
CA GLU A 158 -7.17 -18.76 -30.48
C GLU A 158 -8.26 -19.78 -30.85
N VAL A 159 -8.81 -20.48 -29.88
CA VAL A 159 -9.92 -21.43 -30.08
C VAL A 159 -11.13 -20.76 -30.72
N GLY A 160 -11.43 -19.50 -30.34
CA GLY A 160 -12.51 -18.74 -30.94
C GLY A 160 -12.26 -18.39 -32.43
N ARG A 161 -10.99 -18.18 -32.81
CA ARG A 161 -10.61 -17.96 -34.22
C ARG A 161 -10.69 -19.25 -35.01
N GLU A 162 -10.22 -20.35 -34.46
CA GLU A 162 -10.33 -21.68 -35.07
C GLU A 162 -11.80 -22.08 -35.28
N GLY A 163 -12.65 -21.90 -34.26
CA GLY A 163 -14.08 -22.16 -34.37
C GLY A 163 -14.79 -21.34 -35.45
N LYS A 164 -14.38 -20.04 -35.60
CA LYS A 164 -14.90 -19.22 -36.70
C LYS A 164 -14.39 -19.63 -38.08
N ALA A 165 -13.16 -20.14 -38.17
CA ALA A 165 -12.57 -20.62 -39.40
C ALA A 165 -13.23 -21.91 -39.91
N LEU A 166 -13.75 -22.74 -38.99
CA LEU A 166 -14.53 -23.93 -39.34
C LEU A 166 -15.90 -23.61 -39.94
N GLY A 167 -16.40 -22.39 -39.75
CA GLY A 167 -17.72 -21.97 -40.25
C GLY A 167 -18.88 -22.66 -39.54
N GLU A 168 -20.08 -22.40 -40.03
CA GLU A 168 -21.26 -23.15 -39.64
C GLU A 168 -21.25 -24.52 -40.34
N VAL A 169 -21.12 -25.57 -39.55
CA VAL A 169 -21.34 -26.92 -40.06
C VAL A 169 -22.84 -27.08 -40.30
N ALA A 170 -23.24 -27.11 -41.57
CA ALA A 170 -24.60 -27.45 -41.89
C ALA A 170 -24.87 -28.89 -41.42
N VAL A 171 -25.68 -29.05 -40.41
CA VAL A 171 -26.12 -30.34 -39.93
C VAL A 171 -27.18 -30.81 -40.94
N ASP A 172 -26.93 -31.90 -41.62
CA ASP A 172 -27.91 -32.53 -42.47
C ASP A 172 -28.94 -33.25 -41.54
N GLU A 173 -30.11 -32.63 -41.43
CA GLU A 173 -31.21 -33.12 -40.58
C GLU A 173 -31.73 -34.49 -41.04
N SER A 174 -31.33 -34.97 -42.23
CA SER A 174 -31.69 -36.32 -42.73
C SER A 174 -30.80 -37.42 -42.16
N LEU A 175 -29.71 -37.07 -41.49
CA LEU A 175 -28.83 -38.04 -40.86
C LEU A 175 -29.44 -38.57 -39.55
N PRO A 176 -29.38 -39.88 -39.30
CA PRO A 176 -29.92 -40.48 -38.09
C PRO A 176 -29.19 -39.90 -36.85
N VAL A 177 -29.99 -39.52 -35.84
CA VAL A 177 -29.51 -38.98 -34.57
C VAL A 177 -28.72 -40.00 -33.75
N GLU A 178 -28.95 -41.27 -33.96
CA GLU A 178 -28.24 -42.37 -33.31
C GLU A 178 -27.14 -42.91 -34.24
N VAL A 179 -25.95 -42.99 -33.70
CA VAL A 179 -24.80 -43.59 -34.40
C VAL A 179 -24.97 -45.09 -34.39
N GLU A 180 -25.48 -45.64 -35.49
CA GLU A 180 -25.49 -47.09 -35.66
C GLU A 180 -24.06 -47.62 -35.76
N SER A 181 -23.76 -48.63 -34.97
CA SER A 181 -22.42 -49.22 -35.03
C SER A 181 -22.22 -49.97 -36.34
N VAL A 182 -21.07 -49.81 -36.97
CA VAL A 182 -20.71 -50.51 -38.22
C VAL A 182 -20.90 -52.03 -38.07
N SER A 183 -20.66 -52.58 -36.87
CA SER A 183 -20.91 -53.99 -36.57
C SER A 183 -22.39 -54.38 -36.64
N ALA A 184 -23.30 -53.53 -36.18
CA ALA A 184 -24.75 -53.78 -36.25
C ALA A 184 -25.24 -53.79 -37.71
N LEU A 185 -24.74 -52.82 -38.52
CA LEU A 185 -25.07 -52.76 -39.96
C LEU A 185 -24.50 -53.95 -40.75
N LEU A 186 -23.31 -54.43 -40.40
CA LEU A 186 -22.76 -55.66 -41.01
C LEU A 186 -23.53 -56.90 -40.64
N ASP A 187 -23.93 -57.01 -39.38
CA ASP A 187 -24.80 -58.14 -38.95
C ASP A 187 -26.16 -58.14 -39.64
N GLU A 188 -26.73 -56.97 -39.89
CA GLU A 188 -28.00 -56.83 -40.63
C GLU A 188 -27.82 -57.17 -42.10
N TYR A 189 -26.76 -56.75 -42.73
CA TYR A 189 -26.38 -57.08 -44.10
C TYR A 189 -26.20 -58.59 -44.27
N GLU A 190 -25.47 -59.29 -43.39
CA GLU A 190 -25.25 -60.72 -43.40
C GLU A 190 -26.59 -61.50 -43.21
N ARG A 191 -27.49 -61.01 -42.37
CA ARG A 191 -28.82 -61.59 -42.20
C ARG A 191 -29.67 -61.46 -43.48
N ALA A 192 -29.63 -60.28 -44.11
CA ALA A 192 -30.33 -60.04 -45.35
C ALA A 192 -29.82 -60.93 -46.50
N GLN A 193 -28.52 -61.16 -46.58
CA GLN A 193 -27.96 -62.10 -47.57
C GLN A 193 -28.29 -63.53 -47.34
N LYS A 194 -28.52 -64.00 -46.13
CA LYS A 194 -28.92 -65.40 -45.83
C LYS A 194 -30.42 -65.67 -46.07
N THR A 195 -31.21 -64.60 -46.20
CA THR A 195 -32.69 -64.73 -46.39
C THR A 195 -33.09 -64.60 -47.86
N ASN A 196 -32.16 -64.28 -48.78
CA ASN A 196 -32.31 -64.27 -50.21
C ASN A 196 -31.70 -65.54 -50.84
#